data_6e875a105ec0e7c0602ef844b67bdcae
#
_entry.id   6e875a105ec0e7c0602ef844b67bdcae
#
_cell.length_a   1.000
_cell.length_b   1.000
_cell.length_c   1.000
_cell.angle_alpha   90.00
_cell.angle_beta   90.00
_cell.angle_gamma   90.00
#
_symmetry.space_group_name_H-M   'P 1'
#
loop_
_entity.id
_entity.type
_entity.pdbx_description
1 polymer ?
#
loop_
_entity_poly.entity_id
_entity_poly.type
_entity_poly.pdbx_seq_one_letter_code
_entity_poly.pdbx_strand_id
1 'polypeptide(L)'
;MKVSIISPVYNCAPYFVECIQSLLAQTCQDFEVLLVDDHGTDDSISVARAYVEQQGMGEKFRFLQTPCNSGPGIARNIGIEAAKGEYVAFIDSDDVWEPTFIERLLGAAESSRADLAFCQLRYRGGAKDGKVFRNPVVKAGEFTTSAKRHFLLHFVTFSVCFLFRREFLIDNGLRFPSERNSEDTNFLTRCLLVSRRIACVDEPLYVYCIREASLSTGHDKQRYKSRLSALNKLMRSFSDLKHDPRYSDLHLNRYDGVMRIIWLKKGLAQSIKDYIKNNL
;
A
#
# COMPACT_ATOMS: atom_id res chain seq x y z
N MET A 1 -18.25 -10.80 -5.75
CA MET A 1 -17.34 -10.22 -4.74
C MET A 1 -16.54 -9.11 -5.39
N LYS A 2 -16.68 -7.90 -4.88
CA LYS A 2 -16.07 -6.70 -5.47
C LYS A 2 -14.65 -6.46 -4.96
N VAL A 3 -14.39 -6.57 -3.67
CA VAL A 3 -13.10 -6.21 -3.09
C VAL A 3 -12.50 -7.34 -2.27
N SER A 4 -11.21 -7.64 -2.47
CA SER A 4 -10.40 -8.42 -1.54
C SER A 4 -9.53 -7.46 -0.72
N ILE A 5 -9.73 -7.45 0.59
CA ILE A 5 -8.97 -6.67 1.55
C ILE A 5 -7.84 -7.56 2.07
N ILE A 6 -6.60 -7.12 1.96
CA ILE A 6 -5.43 -7.88 2.36
C ILE A 6 -4.74 -7.18 3.54
N SER A 7 -4.59 -7.88 4.65
CA SER A 7 -3.91 -7.37 5.84
C SER A 7 -2.76 -8.30 6.25
N PRO A 8 -1.51 -7.85 6.17
CA PRO A 8 -0.38 -8.51 6.82
C PRO A 8 -0.56 -8.46 8.34
N VAL A 9 -0.34 -9.59 9.01
CA VAL A 9 -0.50 -9.71 10.47
C VAL A 9 0.82 -10.11 11.10
N TYR A 10 1.36 -9.26 11.98
CA TYR A 10 2.58 -9.55 12.74
C TYR A 10 2.60 -8.75 14.04
N ASN A 11 2.45 -9.43 15.19
CA ASN A 11 2.55 -8.85 16.54
C ASN A 11 1.69 -7.58 16.73
N CYS A 12 0.39 -7.69 16.44
CA CYS A 12 -0.56 -6.58 16.49
C CYS A 12 -1.79 -6.82 17.39
N ALA A 13 -1.79 -7.86 18.22
CA ALA A 13 -2.93 -8.23 19.06
C ALA A 13 -3.61 -7.07 19.79
N PRO A 14 -2.89 -6.08 20.37
CA PRO A 14 -3.53 -4.97 21.08
C PRO A 14 -4.37 -4.04 20.21
N TYR A 15 -4.15 -4.03 18.89
CA TYR A 15 -4.77 -3.07 17.96
C TYR A 15 -5.71 -3.74 16.97
N PHE A 16 -5.59 -5.05 16.78
CA PHE A 16 -6.17 -5.76 15.66
C PHE A 16 -7.70 -5.80 15.69
N VAL A 17 -8.31 -5.86 16.88
CA VAL A 17 -9.76 -5.82 17.02
C VAL A 17 -10.34 -4.52 16.45
N GLU A 18 -9.71 -3.37 16.70
CA GLU A 18 -10.15 -2.09 16.18
C GLU A 18 -10.04 -2.04 14.65
N CYS A 19 -8.95 -2.58 14.09
CA CYS A 19 -8.81 -2.73 12.65
C CYS A 19 -9.97 -3.54 12.06
N ILE A 20 -10.25 -4.74 12.59
CA ILE A 20 -11.34 -5.60 12.13
C ILE A 20 -12.70 -4.89 12.27
N GLN A 21 -12.96 -4.19 13.37
CA GLN A 21 -14.18 -3.41 13.55
C GLN A 21 -14.38 -2.39 12.44
N SER A 22 -13.32 -1.70 12.02
CA SER A 22 -13.38 -0.72 10.93
C SER A 22 -13.71 -1.36 9.57
N LEU A 23 -13.29 -2.62 9.36
CA LEU A 23 -13.64 -3.38 8.16
C LEU A 23 -15.10 -3.83 8.19
N LEU A 24 -15.58 -4.30 9.33
CA LEU A 24 -16.98 -4.72 9.47
C LEU A 24 -17.96 -3.54 9.39
N ALA A 25 -17.52 -2.33 9.75
CA ALA A 25 -18.28 -1.09 9.68
C ALA A 25 -18.38 -0.47 8.28
N GLN A 26 -17.76 -1.07 7.25
CA GLN A 26 -17.81 -0.53 5.90
C GLN A 26 -19.24 -0.50 5.35
N THR A 27 -19.62 0.61 4.67
CA THR A 27 -20.94 0.76 4.04
C THR A 27 -21.12 -0.19 2.85
N CYS A 28 -20.08 -0.48 2.10
CA CYS A 28 -20.07 -1.50 1.06
C CYS A 28 -19.67 -2.85 1.67
N GLN A 29 -20.56 -3.84 1.64
CA GLN A 29 -20.38 -5.15 2.26
C GLN A 29 -19.95 -6.27 1.29
N ASP A 30 -19.74 -5.99 0.00
CA ASP A 30 -19.33 -6.98 -1.01
C ASP A 30 -17.82 -7.16 -1.05
N PHE A 31 -17.24 -7.66 0.05
CA PHE A 31 -15.81 -7.89 0.21
C PHE A 31 -15.49 -9.20 0.93
N GLU A 32 -14.25 -9.68 0.74
CA GLU A 32 -13.56 -10.66 1.59
C GLU A 32 -12.35 -10.00 2.28
N VAL A 33 -11.90 -10.58 3.39
CA VAL A 33 -10.71 -10.17 4.11
C VAL A 33 -9.72 -11.34 4.14
N LEU A 34 -8.49 -11.09 3.69
CA LEU A 34 -7.39 -12.03 3.70
C LEU A 34 -6.39 -11.58 4.78
N LEU A 35 -6.42 -12.24 5.92
CA LEU A 35 -5.48 -12.02 7.01
C LEU A 35 -4.28 -12.94 6.79
N VAL A 36 -3.11 -12.37 6.52
CA VAL A 36 -1.90 -13.13 6.20
C VAL A 36 -0.92 -13.06 7.37
N ASP A 37 -0.86 -14.13 8.15
CA ASP A 37 0.07 -14.28 9.28
C ASP A 37 1.51 -14.35 8.79
N ASP A 38 2.33 -13.39 9.20
CA ASP A 38 3.77 -13.37 8.92
C ASP A 38 4.59 -13.93 10.08
N HIS A 39 4.10 -15.00 10.70
CA HIS A 39 4.71 -15.68 11.85
C HIS A 39 4.91 -14.76 13.06
N GLY A 40 3.86 -14.05 13.45
CA GLY A 40 3.81 -13.33 14.72
C GLY A 40 3.95 -14.27 15.90
N THR A 41 4.49 -13.75 17.02
CA THR A 41 4.71 -14.52 18.25
C THR A 41 3.67 -14.20 19.33
N ASP A 42 2.71 -13.32 19.03
CA ASP A 42 1.60 -12.94 19.89
C ASP A 42 0.27 -13.62 19.48
N ASP A 43 -0.79 -13.29 20.18
CA ASP A 43 -2.12 -13.88 19.99
C ASP A 43 -2.94 -13.20 18.85
N SER A 44 -2.33 -12.41 17.96
CA SER A 44 -3.06 -11.64 16.93
C SER A 44 -4.05 -12.49 16.13
N ILE A 45 -3.62 -13.63 15.62
CA ILE A 45 -4.46 -14.50 14.79
C ILE A 45 -5.58 -15.16 15.59
N SER A 46 -5.30 -15.65 16.80
CA SER A 46 -6.33 -16.26 17.66
C SER A 46 -7.38 -15.24 18.09
N VAL A 47 -6.95 -14.02 18.46
CA VAL A 47 -7.84 -12.90 18.79
C VAL A 47 -8.71 -12.53 17.58
N ALA A 48 -8.13 -12.38 16.39
CA ALA A 48 -8.89 -12.07 15.18
C ALA A 48 -9.94 -13.15 14.88
N ARG A 49 -9.55 -14.43 14.92
CA ARG A 49 -10.44 -15.55 14.66
C ARG A 49 -11.62 -15.58 15.63
N ALA A 50 -11.33 -15.52 16.92
CA ALA A 50 -12.38 -15.50 17.97
C ALA A 50 -13.33 -14.32 17.77
N TYR A 51 -12.80 -13.13 17.45
CA TYR A 51 -13.60 -11.94 17.27
C TYR A 51 -14.55 -12.04 16.06
N VAL A 52 -14.06 -12.46 14.88
CA VAL A 52 -14.91 -12.55 13.68
C VAL A 52 -15.95 -13.65 13.79
N GLU A 53 -15.65 -14.75 14.48
CA GLU A 53 -16.62 -15.81 14.80
C GLU A 53 -17.71 -15.29 15.73
N GLN A 54 -17.36 -14.57 16.79
CA GLN A 54 -18.30 -13.95 17.70
C GLN A 54 -19.25 -12.97 16.98
N GLN A 55 -18.76 -12.26 15.97
CA GLN A 55 -19.58 -11.34 15.16
C GLN A 55 -20.42 -12.07 14.09
N GLY A 56 -20.29 -13.38 13.92
CA GLY A 56 -20.98 -14.15 12.87
C GLY A 56 -20.48 -13.82 11.45
N MET A 57 -19.26 -13.31 11.32
CA MET A 57 -18.68 -12.84 10.05
C MET A 57 -17.51 -13.71 9.56
N GLY A 58 -17.32 -14.89 10.15
CA GLY A 58 -16.22 -15.79 9.82
C GLY A 58 -16.09 -16.12 8.33
N GLU A 59 -17.21 -16.23 7.62
CA GLU A 59 -17.21 -16.53 6.18
C GLU A 59 -16.55 -15.47 5.30
N LYS A 60 -16.50 -14.20 5.76
CA LYS A 60 -15.82 -13.11 5.05
C LYS A 60 -14.31 -13.15 5.23
N PHE A 61 -13.79 -13.88 6.24
CA PHE A 61 -12.39 -13.86 6.61
C PHE A 61 -11.69 -15.16 6.22
N ARG A 62 -10.57 -15.02 5.55
CA ARG A 62 -9.67 -16.12 5.22
C ARG A 62 -8.32 -15.88 5.87
N PHE A 63 -7.81 -16.90 6.55
CA PHE A 63 -6.54 -16.87 7.27
C PHE A 63 -5.51 -17.60 6.43
N LEU A 64 -4.47 -16.89 6.04
CA LEU A 64 -3.34 -17.37 5.26
C LEU A 64 -2.06 -17.20 6.08
N GLN A 65 -0.96 -17.81 5.66
CA GLN A 65 0.32 -17.72 6.34
C GLN A 65 1.46 -17.63 5.33
N THR A 66 2.50 -16.86 5.64
CA THR A 66 3.76 -16.86 4.91
C THR A 66 4.57 -18.13 5.25
N PRO A 67 5.54 -18.56 4.44
CA PRO A 67 6.40 -19.71 4.77
C PRO A 67 7.28 -19.50 6.01
N CYS A 68 7.64 -18.25 6.30
CA CYS A 68 8.42 -17.81 7.46
C CYS A 68 8.16 -16.31 7.65
N ASN A 69 8.68 -15.69 8.70
CA ASN A 69 8.62 -14.22 8.83
C ASN A 69 9.33 -13.56 7.65
N SER A 70 8.56 -13.18 6.62
CA SER A 70 9.03 -12.72 5.31
C SER A 70 8.86 -11.21 5.09
N GLY A 71 8.14 -10.54 5.98
CA GLY A 71 7.82 -9.13 5.92
C GLY A 71 6.50 -8.81 5.19
N PRO A 72 5.98 -7.60 5.39
CA PRO A 72 4.63 -7.21 4.94
C PRO A 72 4.45 -7.29 3.42
N GLY A 73 5.51 -7.03 2.63
CA GLY A 73 5.44 -7.10 1.18
C GLY A 73 5.13 -8.50 0.67
N ILE A 74 5.78 -9.54 1.22
CA ILE A 74 5.54 -10.94 0.85
C ILE A 74 4.15 -11.37 1.31
N ALA A 75 3.75 -10.98 2.52
CA ALA A 75 2.40 -11.27 3.01
C ALA A 75 1.32 -10.66 2.10
N ARG A 76 1.50 -9.40 1.65
CA ARG A 76 0.59 -8.78 0.67
C ARG A 76 0.57 -9.53 -0.66
N ASN A 77 1.70 -10.04 -1.14
CA ASN A 77 1.76 -10.83 -2.38
C ASN A 77 0.96 -12.13 -2.28
N ILE A 78 1.07 -12.86 -1.17
CA ILE A 78 0.26 -14.07 -0.91
C ILE A 78 -1.23 -13.71 -0.94
N GLY A 79 -1.60 -12.57 -0.34
CA GLY A 79 -2.96 -12.06 -0.39
C GLY A 79 -3.43 -11.73 -1.82
N ILE A 80 -2.59 -11.07 -2.65
CA ILE A 80 -2.90 -10.78 -4.06
C ILE A 80 -3.19 -12.07 -4.85
N GLU A 81 -2.39 -13.10 -4.65
CA GLU A 81 -2.55 -14.39 -5.33
C GLU A 81 -3.82 -15.14 -4.91
N ALA A 82 -4.17 -15.04 -3.62
CA ALA A 82 -5.36 -15.68 -3.07
C ALA A 82 -6.65 -14.87 -3.28
N ALA A 83 -6.55 -13.60 -3.67
CA ALA A 83 -7.68 -12.67 -3.84
C ALA A 83 -8.65 -13.14 -4.93
N LYS A 84 -9.96 -13.02 -4.64
CA LYS A 84 -11.07 -13.37 -5.55
C LYS A 84 -11.83 -12.14 -6.02
N GLY A 85 -11.68 -11.00 -5.34
CA GLY A 85 -12.34 -9.75 -5.68
C GLY A 85 -11.89 -9.17 -7.02
N GLU A 86 -12.74 -8.38 -7.62
CA GLU A 86 -12.42 -7.60 -8.82
C GLU A 86 -11.33 -6.54 -8.54
N TYR A 87 -11.34 -6.04 -7.32
CA TYR A 87 -10.36 -5.08 -6.79
C TYR A 87 -9.65 -5.63 -5.57
N VAL A 88 -8.45 -5.09 -5.32
CA VAL A 88 -7.60 -5.39 -4.14
C VAL A 88 -7.31 -4.09 -3.40
N ALA A 89 -7.44 -4.12 -2.08
CA ALA A 89 -7.01 -3.06 -1.18
C ALA A 89 -6.14 -3.63 -0.05
N PHE A 90 -5.27 -2.80 0.52
CA PHE A 90 -4.40 -3.17 1.62
C PHE A 90 -4.73 -2.36 2.86
N ILE A 91 -4.64 -3.00 4.02
CA ILE A 91 -4.71 -2.33 5.32
C ILE A 91 -3.64 -2.91 6.25
N ASP A 92 -2.93 -2.06 6.97
CA ASP A 92 -2.04 -2.53 8.03
C ASP A 92 -2.87 -2.88 9.27
N SER A 93 -2.49 -3.94 9.95
CA SER A 93 -3.29 -4.56 11.02
C SER A 93 -3.42 -3.70 12.30
N ASP A 94 -2.73 -2.58 12.37
CA ASP A 94 -2.79 -1.57 13.43
C ASP A 94 -3.44 -0.24 13.01
N ASP A 95 -3.96 -0.16 11.79
CA ASP A 95 -4.64 1.00 11.23
C ASP A 95 -6.16 0.77 11.10
N VAL A 96 -6.90 1.81 10.75
CA VAL A 96 -8.36 1.73 10.56
C VAL A 96 -8.82 2.49 9.31
N TRP A 97 -9.96 2.09 8.77
CA TRP A 97 -10.62 2.78 7.67
C TRP A 97 -11.83 3.57 8.15
N GLU A 98 -12.11 4.70 7.48
CA GLU A 98 -13.41 5.35 7.60
C GLU A 98 -14.50 4.48 6.96
N PRO A 99 -15.74 4.53 7.46
CA PRO A 99 -16.80 3.59 7.04
C PRO A 99 -17.12 3.59 5.54
N THR A 100 -16.81 4.66 4.83
CA THR A 100 -17.07 4.82 3.39
C THR A 100 -15.85 4.54 2.49
N PHE A 101 -14.75 4.02 3.03
CA PHE A 101 -13.51 3.80 2.27
C PHE A 101 -13.74 2.94 1.02
N ILE A 102 -14.38 1.77 1.17
CA ILE A 102 -14.64 0.87 0.05
C ILE A 102 -15.61 1.52 -0.94
N GLU A 103 -16.74 2.01 -0.47
CA GLU A 103 -17.79 2.61 -1.31
C GLU A 103 -17.24 3.75 -2.18
N ARG A 104 -16.49 4.68 -1.57
CA ARG A 104 -15.97 5.86 -2.26
C ARG A 104 -14.91 5.51 -3.29
N LEU A 105 -13.95 4.64 -2.92
CA LEU A 105 -12.88 4.23 -3.86
C LEU A 105 -13.41 3.35 -4.97
N LEU A 106 -14.31 2.40 -4.67
CA LEU A 106 -14.92 1.54 -5.66
C LEU A 106 -15.74 2.35 -6.67
N GLY A 107 -16.61 3.24 -6.18
CA GLY A 107 -17.40 4.13 -7.05
C GLY A 107 -16.52 5.01 -7.96
N ALA A 108 -15.41 5.55 -7.45
CA ALA A 108 -14.47 6.33 -8.25
C ALA A 108 -13.73 5.46 -9.27
N ALA A 109 -13.32 4.24 -8.90
CA ALA A 109 -12.64 3.31 -9.80
C ALA A 109 -13.55 2.84 -10.94
N GLU A 110 -14.77 2.41 -10.63
CA GLU A 110 -15.75 1.91 -11.61
C GLU A 110 -16.18 3.01 -12.59
N SER A 111 -16.57 4.18 -12.08
CA SER A 111 -17.06 5.30 -12.93
C SER A 111 -16.01 5.78 -13.92
N SER A 112 -14.74 5.72 -13.57
CA SER A 112 -13.63 6.14 -14.43
C SER A 112 -12.92 4.99 -15.14
N ARG A 113 -13.32 3.73 -14.90
CA ARG A 113 -12.62 2.51 -15.35
C ARG A 113 -11.14 2.58 -15.02
N ALA A 114 -10.82 2.99 -13.77
CA ALA A 114 -9.45 3.20 -13.33
C ALA A 114 -8.71 1.88 -13.10
N ASP A 115 -7.42 1.86 -13.38
CA ASP A 115 -6.51 0.77 -13.00
C ASP A 115 -6.28 0.80 -11.49
N LEU A 116 -6.28 2.02 -10.92
CA LEU A 116 -6.19 2.25 -9.49
C LEU A 116 -6.94 3.53 -9.08
N ALA A 117 -7.51 3.52 -7.89
CA ALA A 117 -8.09 4.68 -7.23
C ALA A 117 -7.41 4.91 -5.89
N PHE A 118 -7.35 6.16 -5.41
CA PHE A 118 -6.73 6.45 -4.12
C PHE A 118 -7.50 7.50 -3.33
N CYS A 119 -7.32 7.48 -2.01
CA CYS A 119 -7.79 8.49 -1.08
C CYS A 119 -6.63 9.16 -0.35
N GLN A 120 -6.96 10.12 0.50
CA GLN A 120 -6.01 10.77 1.39
C GLN A 120 -5.90 10.02 2.73
N LEU A 121 -4.87 10.35 3.52
CA LEU A 121 -4.57 9.73 4.80
C LEU A 121 -4.68 10.75 5.93
N ARG A 122 -5.27 10.36 7.06
CA ARG A 122 -5.26 11.12 8.31
C ARG A 122 -4.45 10.38 9.36
N TYR A 123 -3.62 11.11 10.09
CA TYR A 123 -2.93 10.55 11.25
C TYR A 123 -3.82 10.56 12.48
N ARG A 124 -3.71 9.51 13.30
CA ARG A 124 -4.31 9.42 14.63
C ARG A 124 -3.21 9.13 15.66
N GLY A 125 -3.13 9.98 16.66
CA GLY A 125 -2.16 9.89 17.75
C GLY A 125 -0.83 10.60 17.50
N GLY A 126 -0.04 10.71 18.58
CA GLY A 126 1.27 11.35 18.58
C GLY A 126 1.24 12.83 18.17
N ALA A 127 2.41 13.37 17.80
CA ALA A 127 2.58 14.78 17.39
C ALA A 127 1.90 15.12 16.05
N LYS A 128 1.35 14.15 15.35
CA LYS A 128 0.68 14.34 14.05
C LYS A 128 -0.84 14.15 14.15
N ASP A 129 -1.39 13.95 15.34
CA ASP A 129 -2.81 13.69 15.50
C ASP A 129 -3.69 14.68 14.73
N GLY A 130 -4.70 14.16 14.02
CA GLY A 130 -5.59 14.94 13.18
C GLY A 130 -5.00 15.50 11.89
N LYS A 131 -3.68 15.47 11.67
CA LYS A 131 -3.06 15.97 10.44
C LYS A 131 -3.44 15.09 9.25
N VAL A 132 -3.88 15.75 8.16
CA VAL A 132 -4.17 15.06 6.89
C VAL A 132 -2.92 15.13 6.01
N PHE A 133 -2.54 13.97 5.51
CA PHE A 133 -1.51 13.83 4.50
C PHE A 133 -2.17 13.67 3.13
N ARG A 134 -1.77 14.52 2.17
CA ARG A 134 -2.41 14.56 0.85
C ARG A 134 -1.43 14.18 -0.26
N ASN A 135 -1.84 13.22 -1.07
CA ASN A 135 -1.30 13.02 -2.40
C ASN A 135 -1.84 14.09 -3.36
N PRO A 136 -1.12 14.41 -4.46
CA PRO A 136 -1.63 15.34 -5.46
C PRO A 136 -2.99 14.90 -5.99
N VAL A 137 -3.96 15.80 -6.00
CA VAL A 137 -5.26 15.54 -6.60
C VAL A 137 -5.09 15.43 -8.13
N VAL A 138 -5.68 14.39 -8.72
CA VAL A 138 -5.68 14.18 -10.16
C VAL A 138 -7.11 14.06 -10.68
N LYS A 139 -7.33 14.52 -11.90
CA LYS A 139 -8.62 14.32 -12.58
C LYS A 139 -8.82 12.83 -12.85
N ALA A 140 -9.97 12.31 -12.51
CA ALA A 140 -10.32 10.92 -12.79
C ALA A 140 -10.37 10.65 -14.30
N GLY A 141 -9.87 9.50 -14.70
CA GLY A 141 -9.83 9.07 -16.10
C GLY A 141 -8.40 8.81 -16.59
N GLU A 142 -8.07 9.26 -17.79
CA GLU A 142 -6.75 9.04 -18.38
C GLU A 142 -5.64 9.65 -17.52
N PHE A 143 -4.63 8.83 -17.19
CA PHE A 143 -3.47 9.27 -16.44
C PHE A 143 -2.37 9.76 -17.38
N THR A 144 -2.56 10.99 -17.87
CA THR A 144 -1.69 11.61 -18.87
C THR A 144 -0.23 11.70 -18.41
N THR A 145 0.71 11.77 -19.36
CA THR A 145 2.14 11.90 -19.04
C THR A 145 2.45 13.06 -18.10
N SER A 146 1.80 14.22 -18.28
CA SER A 146 2.00 15.40 -17.44
C SER A 146 1.49 15.16 -16.01
N ALA A 147 0.27 14.66 -15.86
CA ALA A 147 -0.32 14.34 -14.56
C ALA A 147 0.50 13.27 -13.81
N LYS A 148 0.95 12.23 -14.52
CA LYS A 148 1.77 11.16 -13.97
C LYS A 148 3.13 11.67 -13.48
N ARG A 149 3.81 12.53 -14.26
CA ARG A 149 5.07 13.14 -13.83
C ARG A 149 4.88 14.00 -12.58
N HIS A 150 3.87 14.85 -12.56
CA HIS A 150 3.55 15.67 -11.39
C HIS A 150 3.28 14.80 -10.16
N PHE A 151 2.43 13.78 -10.32
CA PHE A 151 2.09 12.86 -9.23
C PHE A 151 3.33 12.14 -8.69
N LEU A 152 4.14 11.52 -9.55
CA LEU A 152 5.35 10.79 -9.16
C LEU A 152 6.38 11.64 -8.43
N LEU A 153 6.46 12.94 -8.71
CA LEU A 153 7.39 13.85 -8.01
C LEU A 153 6.94 14.23 -6.59
N HIS A 154 5.63 14.15 -6.29
CA HIS A 154 5.04 14.70 -5.08
C HIS A 154 4.27 13.66 -4.24
N PHE A 155 4.04 12.46 -4.77
CA PHE A 155 3.25 11.44 -4.07
C PHE A 155 3.97 10.86 -2.85
N VAL A 156 3.16 10.33 -1.94
CA VAL A 156 3.63 9.55 -0.81
C VAL A 156 3.30 8.09 -1.00
N THR A 157 4.24 7.28 -0.63
CA THR A 157 4.26 5.84 -0.91
C THR A 157 3.54 5.05 0.18
N PHE A 158 2.24 5.24 0.31
CA PHE A 158 1.37 4.43 1.15
C PHE A 158 0.43 3.62 0.26
N SER A 159 0.77 2.38 -0.04
CA SER A 159 -0.06 1.48 -0.86
C SER A 159 -1.43 1.24 -0.23
N VAL A 160 -1.52 1.38 1.07
CA VAL A 160 -2.75 1.23 1.87
C VAL A 160 -3.84 2.27 1.57
N CYS A 161 -3.49 3.40 0.95
CA CYS A 161 -4.47 4.40 0.51
C CYS A 161 -5.09 4.10 -0.85
N PHE A 162 -4.73 2.98 -1.49
CA PHE A 162 -5.11 2.67 -2.85
C PHE A 162 -6.02 1.44 -2.95
N LEU A 163 -6.95 1.50 -3.91
CA LEU A 163 -7.71 0.38 -4.43
C LEU A 163 -7.18 0.07 -5.83
N PHE A 164 -6.82 -1.18 -6.09
CA PHE A 164 -6.23 -1.63 -7.36
C PHE A 164 -7.18 -2.59 -8.05
N ARG A 165 -7.39 -2.44 -9.37
CA ARG A 165 -8.06 -3.47 -10.15
C ARG A 165 -7.17 -4.73 -10.16
N ARG A 166 -7.69 -5.86 -9.72
CA ARG A 166 -6.90 -7.09 -9.52
C ARG A 166 -6.24 -7.56 -10.82
N GLU A 167 -6.97 -7.59 -11.93
CA GLU A 167 -6.40 -7.94 -13.23
C GLU A 167 -5.23 -7.03 -13.62
N PHE A 168 -5.32 -5.72 -13.35
CA PHE A 168 -4.20 -4.81 -13.60
C PHE A 168 -2.93 -5.24 -12.86
N LEU A 169 -3.04 -5.72 -11.61
CA LEU A 169 -1.88 -6.22 -10.86
C LEU A 169 -1.34 -7.53 -11.45
N ILE A 170 -2.24 -8.44 -11.85
CA ILE A 170 -1.87 -9.77 -12.36
C ILE A 170 -1.22 -9.65 -13.74
N ASP A 171 -1.88 -8.98 -14.68
CA ASP A 171 -1.45 -8.89 -16.08
C ASP A 171 -0.11 -8.17 -16.23
N ASN A 172 0.17 -7.22 -15.33
CA ASN A 172 1.42 -6.47 -15.34
C ASN A 172 2.50 -7.08 -14.40
N GLY A 173 2.23 -8.21 -13.75
CA GLY A 173 3.17 -8.86 -12.83
C GLY A 173 3.57 -7.96 -11.65
N LEU A 174 2.67 -7.10 -11.18
CA LEU A 174 2.95 -6.14 -10.13
C LEU A 174 2.89 -6.82 -8.76
N ARG A 175 4.04 -6.94 -8.11
CA ARG A 175 4.22 -7.56 -6.80
C ARG A 175 5.12 -6.69 -5.93
N PHE A 176 4.94 -6.75 -4.62
CA PHE A 176 5.87 -6.15 -3.68
C PHE A 176 7.22 -6.85 -3.76
N PRO A 177 8.35 -6.13 -3.65
CA PRO A 177 9.67 -6.74 -3.55
C PRO A 177 9.85 -7.41 -2.18
N SER A 178 10.85 -8.26 -2.08
CA SER A 178 11.16 -9.01 -0.83
C SER A 178 11.84 -8.17 0.26
N GLU A 179 12.22 -6.94 -0.03
CA GLU A 179 12.78 -6.01 0.94
C GLU A 179 11.72 -5.57 1.96
N ARG A 180 12.12 -5.52 3.24
CA ARG A 180 11.22 -5.11 4.35
C ARG A 180 11.06 -3.59 4.49
N ASN A 181 11.81 -2.80 3.73
CA ASN A 181 11.76 -1.34 3.78
C ASN A 181 11.69 -0.77 2.37
N SER A 182 10.80 0.22 2.18
CA SER A 182 10.51 0.84 0.89
C SER A 182 9.92 -0.12 -0.16
N GLU A 183 9.35 -1.25 0.27
CA GLU A 183 8.57 -2.16 -0.56
C GLU A 183 7.39 -1.43 -1.20
N ASP A 184 6.69 -0.58 -0.44
CA ASP A 184 5.62 0.28 -0.92
C ASP A 184 6.09 1.24 -2.00
N THR A 185 7.27 1.87 -1.81
CA THR A 185 7.85 2.78 -2.81
C THR A 185 8.09 2.06 -4.13
N ASN A 186 8.66 0.86 -4.08
CA ASN A 186 8.93 0.06 -5.26
C ASN A 186 7.63 -0.35 -5.95
N PHE A 187 6.73 -0.98 -5.22
CA PHE A 187 5.46 -1.49 -5.73
C PHE A 187 4.61 -0.37 -6.33
N LEU A 188 4.33 0.66 -5.55
CA LEU A 188 3.42 1.74 -5.97
C LEU A 188 3.98 2.56 -7.13
N THR A 189 5.30 2.84 -7.15
CA THR A 189 5.92 3.54 -8.29
C THR A 189 5.75 2.75 -9.58
N ARG A 190 5.93 1.43 -9.57
CA ARG A 190 5.71 0.58 -10.74
C ARG A 190 4.24 0.58 -11.18
N CYS A 191 3.31 0.45 -10.23
CA CYS A 191 1.88 0.56 -10.52
C CYS A 191 1.56 1.90 -11.20
N LEU A 192 2.05 3.01 -10.67
CA LEU A 192 1.80 4.35 -11.23
C LEU A 192 2.43 4.52 -12.62
N LEU A 193 3.62 3.97 -12.86
CA LEU A 193 4.29 4.06 -14.17
C LEU A 193 3.48 3.38 -15.27
N VAL A 194 2.94 2.18 -15.01
CA VAL A 194 2.26 1.39 -16.03
C VAL A 194 0.74 1.62 -16.09
N SER A 195 0.14 2.27 -15.09
CA SER A 195 -1.29 2.57 -15.09
C SER A 195 -1.67 3.53 -16.24
N ARG A 196 -2.80 3.29 -16.86
CA ARG A 196 -3.34 4.16 -17.91
C ARG A 196 -4.45 5.07 -17.41
N ARG A 197 -5.16 4.65 -16.39
CA ARG A 197 -6.31 5.37 -15.82
C ARG A 197 -6.22 5.39 -14.31
N ILE A 198 -6.55 6.54 -13.72
CA ILE A 198 -6.49 6.76 -12.27
C ILE A 198 -7.75 7.49 -11.79
N ALA A 199 -8.13 7.27 -10.54
CA ALA A 199 -9.15 8.05 -9.86
C ALA A 199 -8.63 8.57 -8.51
N CYS A 200 -9.18 9.71 -8.08
CA CYS A 200 -8.85 10.32 -6.80
C CYS A 200 -10.14 10.62 -6.03
N VAL A 201 -10.17 10.21 -4.77
CA VAL A 201 -11.13 10.63 -3.76
C VAL A 201 -10.38 11.54 -2.79
N ASP A 202 -10.62 12.85 -2.85
CA ASP A 202 -9.89 13.84 -2.02
C ASP A 202 -10.45 13.90 -0.58
N GLU A 203 -10.68 12.71 0.01
CA GLU A 203 -11.15 12.52 1.38
C GLU A 203 -10.13 11.69 2.16
N PRO A 204 -9.88 11.99 3.46
CA PRO A 204 -8.94 11.23 4.29
C PRO A 204 -9.60 9.98 4.86
N LEU A 205 -9.81 8.97 4.01
CA LEU A 205 -10.55 7.75 4.34
C LEU A 205 -9.68 6.68 5.01
N TYR A 206 -8.34 6.79 4.92
CA TYR A 206 -7.40 5.95 5.63
C TYR A 206 -6.91 6.65 6.90
N VAL A 207 -6.98 5.97 8.05
CA VAL A 207 -6.53 6.50 9.34
C VAL A 207 -5.28 5.74 9.79
N TYR A 208 -4.14 6.40 9.66
CA TYR A 208 -2.85 5.88 10.09
C TYR A 208 -2.68 6.09 11.59
N CYS A 209 -2.60 5.01 12.36
CA CYS A 209 -2.49 5.04 13.81
C CYS A 209 -1.02 5.02 14.24
N ILE A 210 -0.54 6.15 14.81
CA ILE A 210 0.84 6.25 15.31
C ILE A 210 0.96 5.45 16.60
N ARG A 211 1.87 4.46 16.62
CA ARG A 211 2.20 3.63 17.77
C ARG A 211 3.62 3.90 18.25
N GLU A 212 3.87 3.78 19.56
CA GLU A 212 5.20 4.04 20.14
C GLU A 212 6.27 3.07 19.60
N ALA A 213 5.91 1.83 19.30
CA ALA A 213 6.80 0.79 18.78
C ALA A 213 6.70 0.56 17.26
N SER A 214 6.23 1.54 16.47
CA SER A 214 6.07 1.37 15.03
C SER A 214 7.38 1.06 14.31
N LEU A 215 7.37 0.10 13.38
CA LEU A 215 8.49 -0.22 12.49
C LEU A 215 8.98 1.01 11.70
N SER A 216 8.13 2.02 11.53
CA SER A 216 8.47 3.26 10.80
C SER A 216 9.40 4.20 11.57
N THR A 217 9.61 4.02 12.88
CA THR A 217 10.38 4.94 13.74
C THR A 217 11.84 4.53 13.98
N GLY A 218 12.24 3.29 13.69
CA GLY A 218 13.63 2.81 13.88
C GLY A 218 14.61 3.43 12.88
N HIS A 219 15.79 3.84 13.36
CA HIS A 219 16.88 4.43 12.55
C HIS A 219 18.15 3.59 12.73
N ASP A 220 18.33 2.54 11.92
CA ASP A 220 19.54 1.73 11.94
C ASP A 220 20.18 1.57 10.55
N LYS A 221 21.45 1.16 10.55
CA LYS A 221 22.25 0.96 9.35
C LYS A 221 21.69 -0.13 8.43
N GLN A 222 21.05 -1.16 9.02
CA GLN A 222 20.47 -2.27 8.27
C GLN A 222 19.23 -1.82 7.50
N ARG A 223 18.40 -0.99 8.11
CA ARG A 223 17.22 -0.40 7.47
C ARG A 223 17.61 0.48 6.29
N TYR A 224 18.69 1.26 6.43
CA TYR A 224 19.21 2.05 5.32
C TYR A 224 19.64 1.18 4.13
N LYS A 225 20.41 0.10 4.39
CA LYS A 225 20.83 -0.83 3.33
C LYS A 225 19.63 -1.47 2.62
N SER A 226 18.62 -1.90 3.38
CA SER A 226 17.38 -2.47 2.83
C SER A 226 16.63 -1.48 1.94
N ARG A 227 16.51 -0.21 2.38
CA ARG A 227 15.89 0.86 1.59
C ARG A 227 16.63 1.12 0.28
N LEU A 228 17.95 1.22 0.34
CA LEU A 228 18.76 1.43 -0.87
C LEU A 228 18.66 0.25 -1.83
N SER A 229 18.63 -0.98 -1.32
CA SER A 229 18.40 -2.18 -2.12
C SER A 229 17.04 -2.11 -2.85
N ALA A 230 15.96 -1.78 -2.14
CA ALA A 230 14.63 -1.65 -2.74
C ALA A 230 14.56 -0.56 -3.83
N LEU A 231 15.24 0.58 -3.61
CA LEU A 231 15.31 1.66 -4.62
C LEU A 231 16.17 1.26 -5.84
N ASN A 232 17.26 0.54 -5.64
CA ASN A 232 18.07 0.03 -6.74
C ASN A 232 17.30 -1.02 -7.56
N LYS A 233 16.52 -1.89 -6.91
CA LYS A 233 15.61 -2.81 -7.62
C LYS A 233 14.52 -2.05 -8.39
N LEU A 234 13.98 -0.96 -7.82
CA LEU A 234 13.05 -0.12 -8.54
C LEU A 234 13.66 0.46 -9.82
N MET A 235 14.90 0.95 -9.77
CA MET A 235 15.59 1.50 -10.95
C MET A 235 15.82 0.43 -12.03
N ARG A 236 16.17 -0.80 -11.63
CA ARG A 236 16.30 -1.93 -12.57
C ARG A 236 14.93 -2.27 -13.19
N SER A 237 13.89 -2.45 -12.37
CA SER A 237 12.54 -2.71 -12.86
C SER A 237 12.04 -1.60 -13.81
N PHE A 238 12.39 -0.35 -13.55
CA PHE A 238 12.06 0.76 -14.45
C PHE A 238 12.80 0.63 -15.78
N SER A 239 14.07 0.22 -15.76
CA SER A 239 14.83 -0.05 -17.00
C SER A 239 14.17 -1.17 -17.81
N ASP A 240 13.75 -2.26 -17.14
CA ASP A 240 13.09 -3.38 -17.79
C ASP A 240 11.75 -2.96 -18.41
N LEU A 241 10.93 -2.19 -17.66
CA LEU A 241 9.67 -1.66 -18.15
C LEU A 241 9.81 -0.78 -19.39
N LYS A 242 10.89 0.00 -19.51
CA LYS A 242 11.14 0.84 -20.69
C LYS A 242 11.36 0.04 -21.98
N HIS A 243 11.87 -1.17 -21.86
CA HIS A 243 12.17 -2.05 -22.98
C HIS A 243 11.08 -3.10 -23.23
N ASP A 244 10.05 -3.14 -22.39
CA ASP A 244 8.92 -4.06 -22.54
C ASP A 244 7.94 -3.53 -23.61
N PRO A 245 7.68 -4.29 -24.71
CA PRO A 245 6.79 -3.85 -25.80
C PRO A 245 5.37 -3.54 -25.33
N ARG A 246 4.90 -4.16 -24.23
CA ARG A 246 3.56 -3.91 -23.65
C ARG A 246 3.35 -2.47 -23.22
N TYR A 247 4.42 -1.71 -22.97
CA TYR A 247 4.39 -0.33 -22.47
C TYR A 247 4.98 0.68 -23.45
N SER A 248 5.16 0.31 -24.71
CA SER A 248 5.74 1.19 -25.74
C SER A 248 4.97 2.49 -25.91
N ASP A 249 3.64 2.44 -25.79
CA ASP A 249 2.73 3.60 -25.87
C ASP A 249 2.84 4.54 -24.65
N LEU A 250 3.37 4.08 -23.52
CA LEU A 250 3.53 4.89 -22.32
C LEU A 250 4.77 5.82 -22.37
N HIS A 251 5.64 5.65 -23.35
CA HIS A 251 6.86 6.47 -23.53
C HIS A 251 7.66 6.65 -22.22
N LEU A 252 7.94 5.55 -21.51
CA LEU A 252 8.52 5.54 -20.17
C LEU A 252 9.89 6.24 -20.07
N ASN A 253 10.64 6.39 -21.17
CA ASN A 253 11.86 7.16 -21.23
C ASN A 253 11.70 8.64 -20.78
N ARG A 254 10.51 9.19 -20.91
CA ARG A 254 10.18 10.56 -20.45
C ARG A 254 10.23 10.71 -18.93
N TYR A 255 10.31 9.59 -18.18
CA TYR A 255 10.35 9.58 -16.71
C TYR A 255 11.76 9.40 -16.14
N ASP A 256 12.82 9.29 -16.95
CA ASP A 256 14.18 9.09 -16.47
C ASP A 256 14.61 10.12 -15.41
N GLY A 257 14.33 11.41 -15.66
CA GLY A 257 14.61 12.48 -14.70
C GLY A 257 13.78 12.37 -13.42
N VAL A 258 12.50 11.99 -13.54
CA VAL A 258 11.60 11.78 -12.38
C VAL A 258 12.12 10.62 -11.52
N MET A 259 12.51 9.52 -12.14
CA MET A 259 13.01 8.36 -11.41
C MET A 259 14.33 8.65 -10.69
N ARG A 260 15.24 9.43 -11.31
CA ARG A 260 16.46 9.91 -10.63
C ARG A 260 16.13 10.78 -9.41
N ILE A 261 15.12 11.66 -9.51
CA ILE A 261 14.69 12.51 -8.39
C ILE A 261 14.07 11.64 -7.27
N ILE A 262 13.24 10.65 -7.60
CA ILE A 262 12.68 9.71 -6.62
C ILE A 262 13.82 8.98 -5.89
N TRP A 263 14.78 8.45 -6.63
CA TRP A 263 15.92 7.76 -6.05
C TRP A 263 16.72 8.68 -5.11
N LEU A 264 17.02 9.90 -5.54
CA LEU A 264 17.74 10.89 -4.73
C LEU A 264 16.96 11.29 -3.47
N LYS A 265 15.68 11.69 -3.62
CA LYS A 265 14.85 12.14 -2.49
C LYS A 265 14.63 11.02 -1.45
N LYS A 266 14.36 9.80 -1.89
CA LYS A 266 14.02 8.69 -0.99
C LYS A 266 15.23 7.87 -0.53
N GLY A 267 16.32 7.86 -1.31
CA GLY A 267 17.57 7.18 -0.99
C GLY A 267 18.56 8.07 -0.25
N LEU A 268 19.03 9.13 -0.87
CA LEU A 268 20.17 9.91 -0.40
C LEU A 268 19.79 10.95 0.67
N ALA A 269 18.69 11.69 0.48
CA ALA A 269 18.32 12.77 1.40
C ALA A 269 17.98 12.28 2.82
N GLN A 270 17.35 11.12 2.92
CA GLN A 270 17.07 10.51 4.23
C GLN A 270 18.36 9.98 4.88
N SER A 271 19.29 9.45 4.09
CA SER A 271 20.59 8.95 4.57
C SER A 271 21.47 10.03 5.14
N ILE A 272 21.49 11.19 4.48
CA ILE A 272 22.23 12.35 4.98
C ILE A 272 21.63 12.84 6.28
N LYS A 273 20.30 12.90 6.38
CA LYS A 273 19.61 13.27 7.63
C LYS A 273 19.89 12.27 8.76
N ASP A 274 19.84 10.97 8.46
CA ASP A 274 20.09 9.92 9.44
C ASP A 274 21.57 9.91 9.85
N TYR A 275 22.51 10.15 8.93
CA TYR A 275 23.94 10.28 9.22
C TYR A 275 24.23 11.50 10.11
N ILE A 276 23.66 12.66 9.81
CA ILE A 276 23.84 13.90 10.58
C ILE A 276 23.28 13.69 11.99
N LYS A 277 22.09 13.12 12.12
CA LYS A 277 21.45 12.88 13.44
C LYS A 277 22.20 11.91 14.34
N ASN A 278 22.95 10.96 13.73
CA ASN A 278 23.66 9.90 14.47
C ASN A 278 25.14 10.22 14.73
N ASN A 279 25.70 11.28 14.12
CA ASN A 279 27.12 11.61 14.22
C ASN A 279 27.41 13.08 14.57
N LEU A 280 26.38 13.88 14.79
CA LEU A 280 26.40 15.23 15.33
C LEU A 280 25.41 15.35 16.49
#